data_a5235fe1fca08413f2af7327d8c243ee
#
_entry.id   a5235fe1fca08413f2af7327d8c243ee
#
_cell.length_a   1.000
_cell.length_b   1.000
_cell.length_c   1.000
_cell.angle_alpha   90.00
_cell.angle_beta   90.00
_cell.angle_gamma   90.00
#
_symmetry.space_group_name_H-M   'P 1'
#
loop_
_entity.id
_entity.type
_entity.pdbx_description
1 polymer ?
#
loop_
_entity_poly.entity_id
_entity_poly.type
_entity_poly.pdbx_seq_one_letter_code
_entity_poly.pdbx_strand_id
1 'polypeptide(L)'
;MKNIFSCIVLVLLFSCTTNQNIDNATWSFDSSTGNYIEWQSENTFANEMTNAAFGHMYNFEYEKALTFFEKALLYDPWLFGPHVVLAGLAPDGSEKEKMHIDKAKENVANKNETSKKFVSLLDLPRKSRFWPLLGSETHGKWSEMREMEPKGKLIHFYYAFTIPGLDNKIEAMESLLAELRHGIGDSESLSVTGDHSYMIAPIINVLGYYYYGKGDKEKSKSLFEEYISLYPEGYNPYDSMGEFYFNEGDMDQSKLFYEKAIEKFFGATPANEKLRELNKEE
;
A
#
# COMPACT_ATOMS: atom_id res chain seq x y z
N MET A 1 52.36 -49.37 -7.61
CA MET A 1 52.10 -47.99 -8.05
C MET A 1 50.59 -47.83 -8.14
N LYS A 2 50.00 -47.21 -7.12
CA LYS A 2 48.53 -46.96 -7.04
C LYS A 2 48.35 -45.46 -7.18
N ASN A 3 47.75 -45.03 -8.30
CA ASN A 3 47.37 -43.65 -8.54
C ASN A 3 46.06 -43.33 -7.79
N ILE A 4 46.14 -42.45 -6.82
CA ILE A 4 44.99 -41.89 -6.13
C ILE A 4 44.58 -40.65 -6.91
N PHE A 5 43.46 -40.72 -7.63
CA PHE A 5 42.79 -39.59 -8.22
C PHE A 5 42.04 -38.86 -7.11
N SER A 6 42.54 -37.69 -6.71
CA SER A 6 41.85 -36.81 -5.80
C SER A 6 40.85 -35.98 -6.60
N CYS A 7 39.54 -36.30 -6.50
CA CYS A 7 38.49 -35.45 -7.01
C CYS A 7 38.33 -34.24 -6.08
N ILE A 8 38.79 -33.09 -6.53
CA ILE A 8 38.47 -31.79 -5.93
C ILE A 8 37.07 -31.43 -6.42
N VAL A 9 36.07 -31.59 -5.54
CA VAL A 9 34.73 -31.06 -5.76
C VAL A 9 34.77 -29.56 -5.50
N LEU A 10 34.78 -28.79 -6.58
CA LEU A 10 34.67 -27.34 -6.53
C LEU A 10 33.18 -27.00 -6.25
N VAL A 11 32.84 -26.76 -5.00
CA VAL A 11 31.53 -26.23 -4.62
C VAL A 11 31.52 -24.75 -5.02
N LEU A 12 31.00 -24.47 -6.20
CA LEU A 12 30.62 -23.13 -6.59
C LEU A 12 29.43 -22.71 -5.72
N LEU A 13 29.73 -22.01 -4.65
CA LEU A 13 28.74 -21.21 -3.92
C LEU A 13 28.30 -20.09 -4.87
N PHE A 14 27.23 -20.32 -5.61
CA PHE A 14 26.46 -19.23 -6.18
C PHE A 14 25.90 -18.42 -5.01
N SER A 15 26.67 -17.42 -4.60
CA SER A 15 26.13 -16.30 -3.85
C SER A 15 25.13 -15.62 -4.78
N CYS A 16 23.85 -15.99 -4.69
CA CYS A 16 22.77 -15.16 -5.15
C CYS A 16 22.75 -13.92 -4.24
N THR A 17 23.67 -13.00 -4.47
CA THR A 17 23.44 -11.60 -4.13
C THR A 17 22.40 -11.11 -5.15
N THR A 18 21.14 -11.38 -4.91
CA THR A 18 20.10 -10.50 -5.37
C THR A 18 20.34 -9.18 -4.64
N ASN A 19 21.19 -8.33 -5.23
CA ASN A 19 21.05 -6.91 -5.08
C ASN A 19 19.67 -6.58 -5.67
N GLN A 20 18.61 -6.84 -4.92
CA GLN A 20 17.45 -6.00 -4.98
C GLN A 20 17.95 -4.67 -4.42
N ASN A 21 18.50 -3.84 -5.31
CA ASN A 21 18.32 -2.42 -5.16
C ASN A 21 16.82 -2.25 -5.12
N ILE A 22 16.26 -2.32 -3.91
CA ILE A 22 15.01 -1.67 -3.61
C ILE A 22 15.39 -0.23 -3.92
N ASP A 23 14.98 0.26 -5.10
CA ASP A 23 15.05 1.67 -5.41
C ASP A 23 14.12 2.36 -4.41
N ASN A 24 14.68 2.62 -3.23
CA ASN A 24 14.03 3.24 -2.06
C ASN A 24 13.74 4.72 -2.32
N ALA A 25 13.92 5.18 -3.57
CA ALA A 25 14.07 6.61 -3.80
C ALA A 25 12.75 7.37 -3.95
N THR A 26 11.64 6.73 -4.21
CA THR A 26 10.47 7.51 -4.63
C THR A 26 9.25 7.44 -3.73
N TRP A 27 9.21 6.54 -2.72
CA TRP A 27 8.00 6.47 -1.87
C TRP A 27 8.19 5.48 -0.70
N SER A 28 9.14 5.77 0.16
CA SER A 28 9.28 5.02 1.40
C SER A 28 8.34 5.59 2.45
N PHE A 29 7.41 4.78 2.93
CA PHE A 29 6.73 5.10 4.17
C PHE A 29 7.77 5.20 5.28
N ASP A 30 7.78 6.34 5.97
CA ASP A 30 8.61 6.55 7.14
C ASP A 30 7.73 6.61 8.39
N SER A 31 7.74 5.54 9.15
CA SER A 31 6.97 5.41 10.38
C SER A 31 7.42 6.40 11.48
N SER A 32 8.57 7.07 11.31
CA SER A 32 9.02 8.12 12.23
C SER A 32 8.37 9.46 11.96
N THR A 33 7.84 9.67 10.75
CA THR A 33 7.26 10.95 10.36
C THR A 33 5.94 11.21 11.07
N GLY A 34 5.90 12.30 11.82
CA GLY A 34 4.71 12.78 12.50
C GLY A 34 4.39 12.10 13.83
N ASN A 35 5.00 10.98 14.17
CA ASN A 35 4.90 10.27 15.48
C ASN A 35 3.51 10.16 16.12
N TYR A 36 2.44 10.28 15.32
CA TYR A 36 1.07 10.25 15.83
C TYR A 36 0.65 8.82 16.18
N ILE A 37 1.02 7.87 15.35
CA ILE A 37 0.83 6.43 15.57
C ILE A 37 2.20 5.82 15.83
N GLU A 38 2.40 5.22 16.99
CA GLU A 38 3.71 4.72 17.46
C GLU A 38 4.00 3.32 16.88
N TRP A 39 4.14 3.24 15.55
CA TRP A 39 4.40 1.96 14.83
C TRP A 39 5.84 1.47 14.92
N GLN A 40 6.77 2.29 15.38
CA GLN A 40 8.18 1.95 15.38
C GLN A 40 8.51 0.87 16.39
N SER A 41 9.46 0.01 16.01
CA SER A 41 10.16 -0.95 16.82
C SER A 41 11.57 -0.45 17.17
N GLU A 42 12.18 -1.00 18.20
CA GLU A 42 13.64 -0.86 18.43
C GLU A 42 14.44 -1.69 17.42
N ASN A 43 13.83 -2.65 16.75
CA ASN A 43 14.44 -3.48 15.72
C ASN A 43 14.36 -2.78 14.34
N THR A 44 15.52 -2.39 13.82
CA THR A 44 15.61 -1.67 12.53
C THR A 44 15.09 -2.49 11.35
N PHE A 45 15.34 -3.81 11.32
CA PHE A 45 14.80 -4.67 10.27
C PHE A 45 13.27 -4.77 10.31
N ALA A 46 12.69 -4.81 11.51
CA ALA A 46 11.24 -4.75 11.66
C ALA A 46 10.66 -3.44 11.10
N ASN A 47 11.33 -2.31 11.34
CA ASN A 47 10.94 -1.01 10.80
C ASN A 47 11.06 -0.96 9.28
N GLU A 48 12.17 -1.45 8.71
CA GLU A 48 12.35 -1.53 7.25
C GLU A 48 11.26 -2.37 6.59
N MET A 49 10.94 -3.54 7.15
CA MET A 49 9.87 -4.40 6.64
C MET A 49 8.49 -3.73 6.78
N THR A 50 8.23 -3.08 7.90
CA THR A 50 6.98 -2.33 8.14
C THR A 50 6.83 -1.18 7.15
N ASN A 51 7.89 -0.42 6.91
CA ASN A 51 7.90 0.69 5.97
C ASN A 51 7.64 0.20 4.54
N ALA A 52 8.33 -0.85 4.10
CA ALA A 52 8.09 -1.46 2.79
C ALA A 52 6.64 -1.98 2.65
N ALA A 53 6.12 -2.64 3.70
CA ALA A 53 4.76 -3.16 3.72
C ALA A 53 3.72 -2.06 3.56
N PHE A 54 3.83 -0.97 4.31
CA PHE A 54 2.92 0.18 4.17
C PHE A 54 3.07 0.87 2.81
N GLY A 55 4.30 1.02 2.29
CA GLY A 55 4.53 1.54 0.96
C GLY A 55 3.76 0.77 -0.12
N HIS A 56 3.85 -0.55 -0.10
CA HIS A 56 3.07 -1.40 -1.00
C HIS A 56 1.56 -1.32 -0.74
N MET A 57 1.15 -1.32 0.53
CA MET A 57 -0.27 -1.23 0.89
C MET A 57 -0.92 0.07 0.38
N TYR A 58 -0.24 1.22 0.50
CA TYR A 58 -0.76 2.50 0.00
C TYR A 58 -0.87 2.52 -1.53
N ASN A 59 0.01 1.80 -2.21
CA ASN A 59 -0.08 1.60 -3.65
C ASN A 59 -0.98 0.41 -4.04
N PHE A 60 -1.82 -0.10 -3.13
CA PHE A 60 -2.77 -1.19 -3.35
C PHE A 60 -2.14 -2.51 -3.81
N GLU A 61 -0.86 -2.70 -3.55
CA GLU A 61 -0.10 -3.92 -3.83
C GLU A 61 -0.16 -4.89 -2.64
N TYR A 62 -1.36 -5.38 -2.33
CA TYR A 62 -1.65 -6.12 -1.10
C TYR A 62 -0.87 -7.43 -0.96
N GLU A 63 -0.57 -8.14 -2.05
CA GLU A 63 0.19 -9.38 -2.03
C GLU A 63 1.63 -9.15 -1.59
N LYS A 64 2.25 -8.04 -2.06
CA LYS A 64 3.57 -7.63 -1.58
C LYS A 64 3.51 -7.16 -0.14
N ALA A 65 2.52 -6.30 0.20
CA ALA A 65 2.34 -5.79 1.55
C ALA A 65 2.20 -6.90 2.58
N LEU A 66 1.38 -7.93 2.31
CA LEU A 66 1.18 -9.10 3.16
C LEU A 66 2.53 -9.76 3.52
N THR A 67 3.36 -10.02 2.52
CA THR A 67 4.67 -10.66 2.70
C THR A 67 5.58 -9.84 3.62
N PHE A 68 5.61 -8.52 3.45
CA PHE A 68 6.46 -7.64 4.26
C PHE A 68 5.92 -7.45 5.68
N PHE A 69 4.59 -7.37 5.88
CA PHE A 69 4.00 -7.35 7.23
C PHE A 69 4.29 -8.64 8.00
N GLU A 70 4.16 -9.81 7.36
CA GLU A 70 4.51 -11.08 7.99
C GLU A 70 6.00 -11.13 8.35
N LYS A 71 6.90 -10.64 7.48
CA LYS A 71 8.34 -10.52 7.78
C LYS A 71 8.61 -9.56 8.94
N ALA A 72 7.94 -8.41 9.01
CA ALA A 72 8.11 -7.47 10.12
C ALA A 72 7.83 -8.14 11.46
N LEU A 73 6.77 -8.95 11.54
CA LEU A 73 6.41 -9.69 12.76
C LEU A 73 7.38 -10.86 13.12
N LEU A 74 8.19 -11.34 12.16
CA LEU A 74 9.28 -12.28 12.48
C LEU A 74 10.43 -11.59 13.22
N TYR A 75 10.66 -10.31 12.95
CA TYR A 75 11.71 -9.52 13.60
C TYR A 75 11.23 -8.86 14.90
N ASP A 76 9.96 -8.46 14.95
CA ASP A 76 9.31 -7.92 16.15
C ASP A 76 7.83 -8.29 16.20
N PRO A 77 7.46 -9.34 16.94
CA PRO A 77 6.07 -9.77 17.08
C PRO A 77 5.19 -8.83 17.92
N TRP A 78 5.77 -7.78 18.53
CA TRP A 78 5.06 -6.82 19.37
C TRP A 78 4.56 -5.59 18.60
N LEU A 79 4.83 -5.49 17.31
CA LEU A 79 4.30 -4.44 16.46
C LEU A 79 2.78 -4.56 16.33
N PHE A 80 2.02 -3.55 16.75
CA PHE A 80 0.56 -3.56 16.61
C PHE A 80 0.10 -3.19 15.20
N GLY A 81 0.79 -2.29 14.51
CA GLY A 81 0.41 -1.80 13.18
C GLY A 81 0.29 -2.89 12.11
N PRO A 82 1.31 -3.75 11.93
CA PRO A 82 1.21 -4.93 11.07
C PRO A 82 0.02 -5.84 11.41
N HIS A 83 -0.25 -6.06 12.69
CA HIS A 83 -1.38 -6.88 13.11
C HIS A 83 -2.74 -6.27 12.72
N VAL A 84 -2.90 -4.94 12.78
CA VAL A 84 -4.13 -4.27 12.33
C VAL A 84 -4.39 -4.53 10.84
N VAL A 85 -3.34 -4.40 10.00
CA VAL A 85 -3.48 -4.64 8.55
C VAL A 85 -3.72 -6.11 8.24
N LEU A 86 -2.97 -7.01 8.88
CA LEU A 86 -3.10 -8.45 8.67
C LEU A 86 -4.46 -8.99 9.11
N ALA A 87 -5.11 -8.39 10.12
CA ALA A 87 -6.49 -8.69 10.45
C ALA A 87 -7.43 -8.41 9.25
N GLY A 88 -7.26 -7.26 8.60
CA GLY A 88 -8.05 -6.89 7.41
C GLY A 88 -7.79 -7.79 6.19
N LEU A 89 -6.58 -8.31 6.04
CA LEU A 89 -6.20 -9.19 4.93
C LEU A 89 -6.53 -10.67 5.19
N ALA A 90 -6.81 -11.05 6.44
CA ALA A 90 -7.23 -12.41 6.77
C ALA A 90 -8.68 -12.68 6.31
N PRO A 91 -9.05 -13.96 6.04
CA PRO A 91 -10.44 -14.32 5.75
C PRO A 91 -11.37 -13.92 6.91
N ASP A 92 -12.52 -13.35 6.58
CA ASP A 92 -13.53 -12.90 7.54
C ASP A 92 -13.96 -14.01 8.50
N GLY A 93 -13.96 -13.73 9.80
CA GLY A 93 -14.30 -14.68 10.87
C GLY A 93 -13.27 -15.78 11.12
N SER A 94 -12.10 -15.74 10.46
CA SER A 94 -11.07 -16.78 10.63
C SER A 94 -10.33 -16.67 11.95
N GLU A 95 -9.75 -17.79 12.41
CA GLU A 95 -8.83 -17.81 13.57
C GLU A 95 -7.60 -16.90 13.34
N LYS A 96 -7.16 -16.75 12.09
CA LYS A 96 -6.05 -15.83 11.73
C LYS A 96 -6.45 -14.38 11.96
N GLU A 97 -7.65 -13.98 11.52
CA GLU A 97 -8.18 -12.62 11.77
C GLU A 97 -8.25 -12.35 13.27
N LYS A 98 -8.89 -13.24 14.03
CA LYS A 98 -9.02 -13.11 15.48
C LYS A 98 -7.68 -13.01 16.19
N MET A 99 -6.73 -13.85 15.84
CA MET A 99 -5.38 -13.83 16.39
C MET A 99 -4.70 -12.47 16.16
N HIS A 100 -4.83 -11.88 14.96
CA HIS A 100 -4.26 -10.58 14.66
C HIS A 100 -4.97 -9.45 15.41
N ILE A 101 -6.30 -9.50 15.56
CA ILE A 101 -7.07 -8.55 16.36
C ILE A 101 -6.60 -8.58 17.82
N ASP A 102 -6.51 -9.76 18.41
CA ASP A 102 -6.10 -9.93 19.82
C ASP A 102 -4.68 -9.39 20.02
N LYS A 103 -3.75 -9.71 19.12
CA LYS A 103 -2.37 -9.22 19.17
C LYS A 103 -2.24 -7.72 18.99
N ALA A 104 -3.00 -7.11 18.08
CA ALA A 104 -3.01 -5.66 17.94
C ALA A 104 -3.45 -4.96 19.24
N LYS A 105 -4.52 -5.47 19.88
CA LYS A 105 -5.06 -4.93 21.13
C LYS A 105 -4.10 -5.13 22.32
N GLU A 106 -3.45 -6.27 22.40
CA GLU A 106 -2.43 -6.54 23.41
C GLU A 106 -1.24 -5.58 23.27
N ASN A 107 -0.71 -5.43 22.05
CA ASN A 107 0.54 -4.73 21.78
C ASN A 107 0.40 -3.19 21.85
N VAL A 108 -0.81 -2.65 21.69
CA VAL A 108 -1.05 -1.20 21.76
C VAL A 108 -1.24 -0.67 23.19
N ALA A 109 -1.36 -1.54 24.20
CA ALA A 109 -1.80 -1.18 25.54
C ALA A 109 -0.98 -0.04 26.19
N ASN A 110 0.33 -0.01 25.94
CA ASN A 110 1.26 0.97 26.50
C ASN A 110 1.62 2.11 25.54
N LYS A 111 0.91 2.22 24.42
CA LYS A 111 1.12 3.25 23.39
C LYS A 111 0.24 4.48 23.66
N ASN A 112 0.49 5.56 22.92
CA ASN A 112 -0.29 6.80 23.02
C ASN A 112 -1.77 6.62 22.62
N GLU A 113 -2.58 7.63 22.89
CA GLU A 113 -4.03 7.57 22.64
C GLU A 113 -4.37 7.47 21.14
N THR A 114 -3.57 8.10 20.26
CA THR A 114 -3.77 8.02 18.81
C THR A 114 -3.54 6.59 18.30
N SER A 115 -2.50 5.91 18.82
CA SER A 115 -2.24 4.49 18.51
C SER A 115 -3.37 3.58 19.00
N LYS A 116 -3.87 3.81 20.21
CA LYS A 116 -5.03 3.07 20.75
C LYS A 116 -6.28 3.30 19.92
N LYS A 117 -6.52 4.55 19.51
CA LYS A 117 -7.63 4.91 18.63
C LYS A 117 -7.51 4.20 17.27
N PHE A 118 -6.30 4.15 16.69
CA PHE A 118 -6.02 3.40 15.47
C PHE A 118 -6.37 1.91 15.61
N VAL A 119 -5.93 1.25 16.67
CA VAL A 119 -6.27 -0.16 16.90
C VAL A 119 -7.77 -0.35 17.13
N SER A 120 -8.47 0.65 17.70
CA SER A 120 -9.91 0.58 17.91
C SER A 120 -10.74 0.57 16.61
N LEU A 121 -10.13 0.77 15.45
CA LEU A 121 -10.76 0.50 14.14
C LEU A 121 -11.20 -0.96 14.02
N LEU A 122 -10.47 -1.88 14.66
CA LEU A 122 -10.80 -3.30 14.71
C LEU A 122 -12.07 -3.64 15.53
N ASP A 123 -12.57 -2.70 16.33
CA ASP A 123 -13.82 -2.87 17.08
C ASP A 123 -15.08 -2.62 16.21
N LEU A 124 -14.87 -2.05 15.02
CA LEU A 124 -15.95 -1.76 14.10
C LEU A 124 -16.35 -3.02 13.32
N PRO A 125 -17.64 -3.19 13.00
CA PRO A 125 -18.07 -4.34 12.22
C PRO A 125 -17.46 -4.30 10.82
N ARG A 126 -16.94 -5.44 10.35
CA ARG A 126 -16.44 -5.59 8.98
C ARG A 126 -17.60 -5.51 8.00
N LYS A 127 -17.71 -4.40 7.24
CA LYS A 127 -18.78 -4.17 6.26
C LYS A 127 -18.29 -4.14 4.83
N SER A 128 -16.98 -4.01 4.65
CA SER A 128 -16.37 -3.92 3.32
C SER A 128 -15.05 -4.68 3.27
N ARG A 129 -14.60 -4.97 2.05
CA ARG A 129 -13.27 -5.55 1.79
C ARG A 129 -12.12 -4.61 2.22
N PHE A 130 -12.42 -3.34 2.44
CA PHE A 130 -11.45 -2.31 2.83
C PHE A 130 -11.33 -2.11 4.35
N TRP A 131 -12.13 -2.87 5.15
CA TRP A 131 -11.98 -2.90 6.59
C TRP A 131 -10.57 -3.41 6.96
N PRO A 132 -9.93 -2.94 8.05
CA PRO A 132 -10.40 -1.95 9.00
C PRO A 132 -10.03 -0.50 8.65
N LEU A 133 -9.28 -0.24 7.59
CA LEU A 133 -8.67 1.08 7.36
C LEU A 133 -9.49 1.99 6.43
N LEU A 134 -9.94 1.47 5.30
CA LEU A 134 -10.52 2.26 4.21
C LEU A 134 -12.05 2.06 4.06
N GLY A 135 -12.67 1.28 4.93
CA GLY A 135 -14.11 1.10 4.93
C GLY A 135 -14.85 2.38 5.36
N SER A 136 -16.01 2.66 4.74
CA SER A 136 -16.83 3.82 5.10
C SER A 136 -17.28 3.80 6.57
N GLU A 137 -17.36 2.63 7.18
CA GLU A 137 -17.67 2.41 8.60
C GLU A 137 -16.63 3.01 9.55
N THR A 138 -15.41 3.25 9.06
CA THR A 138 -14.29 3.75 9.88
C THR A 138 -14.20 5.27 9.93
N HIS A 139 -14.99 5.99 9.10
CA HIS A 139 -14.91 7.44 8.96
C HIS A 139 -14.98 8.20 10.28
N GLY A 140 -15.91 7.83 11.18
CA GLY A 140 -16.03 8.49 12.49
C GLY A 140 -14.74 8.42 13.33
N LYS A 141 -14.05 7.26 13.31
CA LYS A 141 -12.77 7.09 14.01
C LYS A 141 -11.65 7.92 13.37
N TRP A 142 -11.61 7.98 12.04
CA TRP A 142 -10.63 8.83 11.34
C TRP A 142 -10.89 10.32 11.56
N SER A 143 -12.17 10.73 11.67
CA SER A 143 -12.54 12.11 12.04
C SER A 143 -12.03 12.47 13.43
N GLU A 144 -12.27 11.60 14.42
CA GLU A 144 -11.76 11.79 15.79
C GLU A 144 -10.22 11.88 15.81
N MET A 145 -9.52 10.97 15.09
CA MET A 145 -8.06 11.02 15.01
C MET A 145 -7.54 12.28 14.31
N ARG A 146 -8.25 12.79 13.29
CA ARG A 146 -7.91 14.03 12.62
C ARG A 146 -8.03 15.25 13.54
N GLU A 147 -9.02 15.28 14.44
CA GLU A 147 -9.16 16.32 15.46
C GLU A 147 -8.01 16.27 16.49
N MET A 148 -7.60 15.06 16.88
CA MET A 148 -6.45 14.86 17.77
C MET A 148 -5.13 15.27 17.12
N GLU A 149 -4.94 14.97 15.84
CA GLU A 149 -3.69 15.11 15.11
C GLU A 149 -3.90 15.94 13.81
N PRO A 150 -4.14 17.24 13.92
CA PRO A 150 -4.50 18.07 12.74
C PRO A 150 -3.39 18.22 11.70
N LYS A 151 -2.15 17.83 12.04
CA LYS A 151 -1.00 17.81 11.12
C LYS A 151 -0.69 16.42 10.57
N GLY A 152 -1.40 15.39 11.01
CA GLY A 152 -1.17 14.00 10.62
C GLY A 152 -1.63 13.71 9.18
N LYS A 153 -0.74 13.81 8.20
CA LYS A 153 -1.06 13.62 6.77
C LYS A 153 -1.66 12.26 6.47
N LEU A 154 -1.13 11.22 7.08
CA LEU A 154 -1.67 9.87 6.95
C LEU A 154 -3.10 9.76 7.47
N ILE A 155 -3.38 10.37 8.62
CA ILE A 155 -4.74 10.42 9.19
C ILE A 155 -5.67 11.20 8.26
N HIS A 156 -5.20 12.30 7.65
CA HIS A 156 -5.95 13.04 6.64
C HIS A 156 -6.26 12.20 5.39
N PHE A 157 -5.32 11.38 4.94
CA PHE A 157 -5.55 10.47 3.81
C PHE A 157 -6.71 9.51 4.09
N TYR A 158 -6.68 8.82 5.24
CA TYR A 158 -7.75 7.90 5.62
C TYR A 158 -9.09 8.62 5.83
N TYR A 159 -9.06 9.80 6.45
CA TYR A 159 -10.24 10.65 6.58
C TYR A 159 -10.83 10.99 5.20
N ALA A 160 -10.01 11.48 4.27
CA ALA A 160 -10.43 11.87 2.93
C ALA A 160 -10.94 10.67 2.11
N PHE A 161 -10.33 9.49 2.30
CA PHE A 161 -10.79 8.26 1.63
C PHE A 161 -12.16 7.82 2.13
N THR A 162 -12.45 7.96 3.41
CA THR A 162 -13.66 7.43 4.07
C THR A 162 -14.82 8.42 4.17
N ILE A 163 -14.59 9.72 3.96
CA ILE A 163 -15.64 10.75 4.02
C ILE A 163 -16.79 10.43 3.08
N PRO A 164 -18.07 10.64 3.49
CA PRO A 164 -19.23 10.40 2.64
C PRO A 164 -19.30 11.39 1.46
N GLY A 165 -19.75 10.90 0.32
CA GLY A 165 -19.98 11.71 -0.89
C GLY A 165 -18.75 11.82 -1.77
N LEU A 166 -18.94 11.59 -3.08
CA LEU A 166 -17.84 11.56 -4.05
C LEU A 166 -17.17 12.94 -4.21
N ASP A 167 -17.96 14.02 -4.26
CA ASP A 167 -17.41 15.37 -4.38
C ASP A 167 -16.58 15.75 -3.15
N ASN A 168 -17.04 15.41 -1.95
CA ASN A 168 -16.29 15.64 -0.71
C ASN A 168 -14.96 14.85 -0.69
N LYS A 169 -14.98 13.61 -1.19
CA LYS A 169 -13.76 12.78 -1.32
C LYS A 169 -12.75 13.41 -2.26
N ILE A 170 -13.21 13.89 -3.42
CA ILE A 170 -12.36 14.56 -4.41
C ILE A 170 -11.75 15.82 -3.80
N GLU A 171 -12.57 16.69 -3.22
CA GLU A 171 -12.11 17.95 -2.60
C GLU A 171 -11.07 17.68 -1.49
N ALA A 172 -11.35 16.73 -0.59
CA ALA A 172 -10.43 16.41 0.50
C ALA A 172 -9.11 15.80 0.01
N MET A 173 -9.16 14.92 -1.02
CA MET A 173 -7.94 14.32 -1.60
C MET A 173 -7.13 15.35 -2.42
N GLU A 174 -7.78 16.22 -3.19
CA GLU A 174 -7.08 17.29 -3.92
C GLU A 174 -6.43 18.30 -2.98
N SER A 175 -7.12 18.66 -1.89
CA SER A 175 -6.55 19.54 -0.85
C SER A 175 -5.30 18.92 -0.22
N LEU A 176 -5.36 17.63 0.14
CA LEU A 176 -4.22 16.92 0.70
C LEU A 176 -3.07 16.80 -0.33
N LEU A 177 -3.39 16.50 -1.59
CA LEU A 177 -2.40 16.43 -2.68
C LEU A 177 -1.69 17.77 -2.88
N ALA A 178 -2.45 18.87 -2.91
CA ALA A 178 -1.90 20.22 -3.06
C ALA A 178 -0.95 20.57 -1.89
N GLU A 179 -1.34 20.22 -0.67
CA GLU A 179 -0.52 20.43 0.52
C GLU A 179 0.79 19.61 0.47
N LEU A 180 0.72 18.34 0.04
CA LEU A 180 1.90 17.49 -0.10
C LEU A 180 2.85 18.01 -1.18
N ARG A 181 2.32 18.40 -2.33
CA ARG A 181 3.12 18.98 -3.43
C ARG A 181 3.77 20.30 -3.06
N HIS A 182 3.06 21.15 -2.35
CA HIS A 182 3.61 22.44 -1.89
C HIS A 182 4.74 22.27 -0.87
N GLY A 183 4.66 21.26 0.00
CA GLY A 183 5.71 20.92 0.97
C GLY A 183 7.00 20.38 0.34
N ILE A 184 6.97 19.91 -0.91
CA ILE A 184 8.15 19.41 -1.64
C ILE A 184 9.00 20.53 -2.24
N GLY A 185 8.47 21.77 -2.29
CA GLY A 185 9.12 22.94 -2.92
C GLY A 185 9.12 22.87 -4.44
N ASP A 186 9.60 23.97 -5.10
CA ASP A 186 9.65 24.13 -6.55
C ASP A 186 10.78 23.31 -7.22
N SER A 187 11.29 22.26 -6.61
CA SER A 187 12.31 21.43 -7.22
C SER A 187 11.68 20.58 -8.32
N GLU A 188 12.12 20.77 -9.55
CA GLU A 188 11.74 20.00 -10.73
C GLU A 188 12.06 18.48 -10.61
N SER A 189 12.68 18.09 -9.51
CA SER A 189 12.94 16.70 -9.16
C SER A 189 11.83 16.16 -8.28
N LEU A 190 10.94 15.37 -8.83
CA LEU A 190 10.03 14.49 -8.11
C LEU A 190 10.77 13.39 -7.31
N SER A 191 12.04 13.56 -7.07
CA SER A 191 12.86 12.78 -6.16
C SER A 191 12.45 13.11 -4.73
N VAL A 192 11.51 12.39 -4.31
CA VAL A 192 10.79 12.51 -3.09
C VAL A 192 11.62 11.91 -1.95
N THR A 193 12.47 12.72 -1.38
CA THR A 193 13.19 12.41 -0.15
C THR A 193 12.60 13.26 0.97
N GLY A 194 11.74 12.65 1.76
CA GLY A 194 11.26 13.25 2.99
C GLY A 194 9.75 13.28 3.14
N ASP A 195 9.36 12.96 4.29
CA ASP A 195 8.09 13.09 4.96
C ASP A 195 6.93 12.28 4.38
N HIS A 196 6.04 12.82 3.61
CA HIS A 196 4.79 12.16 3.25
C HIS A 196 4.58 12.04 1.75
N SER A 197 5.60 12.22 1.01
CA SER A 197 5.59 12.20 -0.44
C SER A 197 5.26 10.82 -1.04
N TYR A 198 5.52 9.75 -0.30
CA TYR A 198 5.05 8.40 -0.61
C TYR A 198 3.52 8.33 -0.80
N MET A 199 2.79 9.32 -0.30
CA MET A 199 1.33 9.40 -0.43
C MET A 199 0.86 10.03 -1.75
N ILE A 200 1.73 10.70 -2.50
CA ILE A 200 1.33 11.40 -3.74
C ILE A 200 0.82 10.40 -4.77
N ALA A 201 1.61 9.38 -5.08
CA ALA A 201 1.24 8.38 -6.08
C ALA A 201 -0.09 7.65 -5.74
N PRO A 202 -0.30 7.12 -4.52
CA PRO A 202 -1.59 6.52 -4.16
C PRO A 202 -2.77 7.50 -4.17
N ILE A 203 -2.57 8.78 -3.81
CA ILE A 203 -3.64 9.79 -3.91
C ILE A 203 -4.03 10.03 -5.36
N ILE A 204 -3.06 10.13 -6.26
CA ILE A 204 -3.28 10.25 -7.71
C ILE A 204 -4.10 9.07 -8.23
N ASN A 205 -3.75 7.84 -7.84
CA ASN A 205 -4.52 6.66 -8.18
C ASN A 205 -5.97 6.73 -7.70
N VAL A 206 -6.17 7.09 -6.44
CA VAL A 206 -7.52 7.22 -5.86
C VAL A 206 -8.35 8.29 -6.57
N LEU A 207 -7.74 9.45 -6.87
CA LEU A 207 -8.38 10.52 -7.64
C LEU A 207 -8.74 10.05 -9.06
N GLY A 208 -7.89 9.22 -9.70
CA GLY A 208 -8.20 8.60 -10.99
C GLY A 208 -9.53 7.87 -10.97
N TYR A 209 -9.74 7.00 -9.98
CA TYR A 209 -11.01 6.29 -9.79
C TYR A 209 -12.18 7.21 -9.42
N TYR A 210 -11.95 8.24 -8.62
CA TYR A 210 -13.01 9.17 -8.25
C TYR A 210 -13.49 10.00 -9.45
N TYR A 211 -12.58 10.49 -10.29
CA TYR A 211 -12.93 11.21 -11.53
C TYR A 211 -13.58 10.28 -12.54
N TYR A 212 -13.16 9.00 -12.62
CA TYR A 212 -13.88 8.00 -13.43
C TYR A 212 -15.33 7.85 -12.96
N GLY A 213 -15.55 7.68 -11.66
CA GLY A 213 -16.88 7.59 -11.06
C GLY A 213 -17.74 8.84 -11.26
N LYS A 214 -17.12 10.02 -11.42
CA LYS A 214 -17.78 11.29 -11.73
C LYS A 214 -18.12 11.44 -13.21
N GLY A 215 -17.58 10.56 -14.08
CA GLY A 215 -17.75 10.60 -15.53
C GLY A 215 -16.71 11.45 -16.27
N ASP A 216 -15.73 12.01 -15.56
CA ASP A 216 -14.61 12.75 -16.16
C ASP A 216 -13.48 11.78 -16.56
N LYS A 217 -13.70 11.09 -17.68
CA LYS A 217 -12.80 10.04 -18.18
C LYS A 217 -11.44 10.57 -18.61
N GLU A 218 -11.39 11.79 -19.17
CA GLU A 218 -10.15 12.43 -19.61
C GLU A 218 -9.25 12.72 -18.42
N LYS A 219 -9.81 13.31 -17.38
CA LYS A 219 -9.09 13.58 -16.12
C LYS A 219 -8.65 12.29 -15.43
N SER A 220 -9.53 11.27 -15.41
CA SER A 220 -9.21 9.94 -14.85
C SER A 220 -8.01 9.31 -15.54
N LYS A 221 -8.03 9.28 -16.89
CA LYS A 221 -6.92 8.73 -17.68
C LYS A 221 -5.60 9.46 -17.42
N SER A 222 -5.65 10.81 -17.44
CA SER A 222 -4.46 11.63 -17.15
C SER A 222 -3.86 11.34 -15.77
N LEU A 223 -4.71 11.11 -14.76
CA LEU A 223 -4.25 10.74 -13.41
C LEU A 223 -3.61 9.35 -13.38
N PHE A 224 -4.15 8.36 -14.10
CA PHE A 224 -3.51 7.05 -14.18
C PHE A 224 -2.18 7.09 -14.96
N GLU A 225 -2.07 7.92 -16.01
CA GLU A 225 -0.80 8.18 -16.69
C GLU A 225 0.22 8.82 -15.76
N GLU A 226 -0.19 9.79 -14.95
CA GLU A 226 0.66 10.40 -13.91
C GLU A 226 1.07 9.35 -12.85
N TYR A 227 0.15 8.46 -12.41
CA TYR A 227 0.47 7.40 -11.47
C TYR A 227 1.54 6.45 -12.02
N ILE A 228 1.46 6.05 -13.29
CA ILE A 228 2.50 5.26 -13.97
C ILE A 228 3.85 5.99 -13.95
N SER A 229 3.84 7.30 -14.21
CA SER A 229 5.06 8.13 -14.19
C SER A 229 5.70 8.21 -12.81
N LEU A 230 4.88 8.31 -11.76
CA LEU A 230 5.33 8.44 -10.38
C LEU A 230 5.80 7.11 -9.77
N TYR A 231 5.19 5.99 -10.21
CA TYR A 231 5.47 4.66 -9.66
C TYR A 231 5.64 3.60 -10.77
N PRO A 232 6.63 3.77 -11.68
CA PRO A 232 6.79 2.93 -12.87
C PRO A 232 7.18 1.48 -12.55
N GLU A 233 7.73 1.19 -11.36
CA GLU A 233 8.13 -0.15 -10.93
C GLU A 233 7.03 -0.91 -10.18
N GLY A 234 5.93 -0.23 -9.83
CA GLY A 234 4.74 -0.86 -9.26
C GLY A 234 3.95 -1.64 -10.31
N TYR A 235 3.24 -2.67 -9.89
CA TYR A 235 2.29 -3.33 -10.78
C TYR A 235 0.93 -2.61 -10.82
N ASN A 236 0.53 -2.00 -9.69
CA ASN A 236 -0.79 -1.40 -9.57
C ASN A 236 -1.06 -0.22 -10.52
N PRO A 237 -0.08 0.66 -10.88
CA PRO A 237 -0.32 1.68 -11.90
C PRO A 237 -0.78 1.10 -13.25
N TYR A 238 -0.22 -0.02 -13.65
CA TYR A 238 -0.58 -0.70 -14.88
C TYR A 238 -1.89 -1.47 -14.75
N ASP A 239 -2.16 -2.07 -13.58
CA ASP A 239 -3.45 -2.70 -13.27
C ASP A 239 -4.60 -1.69 -13.34
N SER A 240 -4.44 -0.51 -12.71
CA SER A 240 -5.43 0.57 -12.74
C SER A 240 -5.69 1.10 -14.16
N MET A 241 -4.65 1.24 -14.98
CA MET A 241 -4.82 1.63 -16.39
C MET A 241 -5.48 0.51 -17.21
N GLY A 242 -5.17 -0.75 -16.92
CA GLY A 242 -5.84 -1.91 -17.51
C GLY A 242 -7.33 -1.93 -17.21
N GLU A 243 -7.70 -1.66 -15.96
CA GLU A 243 -9.10 -1.55 -15.52
C GLU A 243 -9.81 -0.35 -16.19
N PHE A 244 -9.13 0.79 -16.33
CA PHE A 244 -9.66 1.94 -17.06
C PHE A 244 -10.07 1.53 -18.48
N TYR A 245 -9.16 0.92 -19.24
CA TYR A 245 -9.45 0.52 -20.63
C TYR A 245 -10.49 -0.60 -20.71
N PHE A 246 -10.50 -1.54 -19.75
CA PHE A 246 -11.55 -2.55 -19.64
C PHE A 246 -12.94 -1.91 -19.54
N ASN A 247 -13.07 -0.93 -18.66
CA ASN A 247 -14.34 -0.22 -18.45
C ASN A 247 -14.74 0.69 -19.62
N GLU A 248 -13.77 1.14 -20.43
CA GLU A 248 -14.03 1.87 -21.68
C GLU A 248 -14.33 0.97 -22.89
N GLY A 249 -14.22 -0.35 -22.73
CA GLY A 249 -14.46 -1.32 -23.80
C GLY A 249 -13.29 -1.51 -24.76
N ASP A 250 -12.11 -0.94 -24.47
CA ASP A 250 -10.88 -1.14 -25.26
C ASP A 250 -10.11 -2.35 -24.71
N MET A 251 -10.55 -3.55 -25.16
CA MET A 251 -10.03 -4.82 -24.65
C MET A 251 -8.55 -5.06 -25.02
N ASP A 252 -8.11 -4.53 -26.18
CA ASP A 252 -6.71 -4.65 -26.60
C ASP A 252 -5.77 -3.86 -25.69
N GLN A 253 -6.11 -2.61 -25.39
CA GLN A 253 -5.34 -1.81 -24.44
C GLN A 253 -5.43 -2.40 -23.02
N SER A 254 -6.60 -2.86 -22.61
CA SER A 254 -6.79 -3.52 -21.32
C SER A 254 -5.84 -4.71 -21.14
N LYS A 255 -5.78 -5.63 -22.10
CA LYS A 255 -4.85 -6.77 -22.10
C LYS A 255 -3.39 -6.31 -22.00
N LEU A 256 -2.99 -5.34 -22.82
CA LEU A 256 -1.63 -4.81 -22.84
C LEU A 256 -1.21 -4.28 -21.46
N PHE A 257 -2.10 -3.57 -20.76
CA PHE A 257 -1.77 -3.01 -19.45
C PHE A 257 -1.79 -4.04 -18.33
N TYR A 258 -2.69 -5.02 -18.36
CA TYR A 258 -2.64 -6.15 -17.41
C TYR A 258 -1.40 -7.03 -17.60
N GLU A 259 -0.95 -7.25 -18.84
CA GLU A 259 0.31 -7.94 -19.13
C GLU A 259 1.50 -7.19 -18.52
N LYS A 260 1.55 -5.86 -18.66
CA LYS A 260 2.58 -5.04 -18.01
C LYS A 260 2.53 -5.13 -16.49
N ALA A 261 1.34 -5.16 -15.87
CA ALA A 261 1.21 -5.35 -14.44
C ALA A 261 1.81 -6.70 -13.99
N ILE A 262 1.54 -7.78 -14.73
CA ILE A 262 2.09 -9.11 -14.46
C ILE A 262 3.60 -9.16 -14.69
N GLU A 263 4.13 -8.44 -15.70
CA GLU A 263 5.58 -8.29 -15.91
C GLU A 263 6.26 -7.63 -14.71
N LYS A 264 5.64 -6.58 -14.13
CA LYS A 264 6.14 -5.94 -12.92
C LYS A 264 6.06 -6.83 -11.68
N PHE A 265 5.01 -7.60 -11.57
CA PHE A 265 4.86 -8.56 -10.47
C PHE A 265 3.97 -9.74 -10.88
N PHE A 266 4.58 -10.90 -11.04
CA PHE A 266 3.88 -12.13 -11.41
C PHE A 266 2.69 -12.48 -10.49
N GLY A 267 2.77 -12.11 -9.20
CA GLY A 267 1.73 -12.33 -8.20
C GLY A 267 0.60 -11.26 -8.20
N ALA A 268 0.53 -10.37 -9.17
CA ALA A 268 -0.55 -9.37 -9.30
C ALA A 268 -1.90 -10.08 -9.54
N THR A 269 -2.61 -10.42 -8.46
CA THR A 269 -3.83 -11.22 -8.51
C THR A 269 -4.92 -10.56 -9.37
N PRO A 270 -5.26 -9.26 -9.21
CA PRO A 270 -6.31 -8.64 -9.99
C PRO A 270 -6.03 -8.69 -11.49
N ALA A 271 -4.81 -8.31 -11.91
CA ALA A 271 -4.40 -8.35 -13.32
C ALA A 271 -4.46 -9.77 -13.90
N ASN A 272 -3.99 -10.78 -13.13
CA ASN A 272 -4.04 -12.19 -13.55
C ASN A 272 -5.48 -12.69 -13.75
N GLU A 273 -6.40 -12.32 -12.86
CA GLU A 273 -7.81 -12.71 -12.93
C GLU A 273 -8.47 -12.06 -14.15
N LYS A 274 -8.27 -10.77 -14.36
CA LYS A 274 -8.82 -10.04 -15.50
C LYS A 274 -8.28 -10.51 -16.83
N LEU A 275 -6.98 -10.77 -16.94
CA LEU A 275 -6.41 -11.31 -18.17
C LEU A 275 -6.96 -12.70 -18.52
N ARG A 276 -7.21 -13.55 -17.51
CA ARG A 276 -7.89 -14.85 -17.74
C ARG A 276 -9.34 -14.70 -18.18
N GLU A 277 -10.05 -13.67 -17.69
CA GLU A 277 -11.41 -13.35 -18.12
C GLU A 277 -11.41 -12.96 -19.60
N LEU A 278 -10.58 -11.99 -19.97
CA LEU A 278 -10.45 -11.50 -21.34
C LEU A 278 -10.06 -12.58 -22.35
N ASN A 279 -9.21 -13.53 -21.97
CA ASN A 279 -8.77 -14.62 -22.85
C ASN A 279 -9.81 -15.77 -23.01
N LYS A 280 -10.91 -15.75 -22.24
CA LYS A 280 -12.00 -16.73 -22.41
C LYS A 280 -13.09 -16.26 -23.38
N GLU A 281 -13.12 -14.95 -23.61
CA GLU A 281 -14.11 -14.32 -24.52
C GLU A 281 -13.65 -14.35 -26.00
N GLU A 282 -12.42 -14.79 -26.28
CA GLU A 282 -11.88 -15.11 -27.61
C GLU A 282 -12.11 -16.59 -27.97
#